data_9243560ed07045109f50bd61866aeef3
#
_entry.id   9243560ed07045109f50bd61866aeef3
#
_cell.length_a   1.000
_cell.length_b   1.000
_cell.length_c   1.000
_cell.angle_alpha   90.00
_cell.angle_beta   90.00
_cell.angle_gamma   90.00
#
_symmetry.space_group_name_H-M   'P 1'
#
loop_
_entity.id
_entity.type
_entity.pdbx_description
1 polymer ?
#
loop_
_entity_poly.entity_id
_entity_poly.type
_entity_poly.pdbx_seq_one_letter_code
_entity_poly.pdbx_strand_id
1 'polypeptide(L)'
;TFAMFAAGRAYEQIRNSVAYPHFNVKICATHAGVSVGEDGGSHQCIEDLALMRVIPGMTVLCPADANEAKAATMAIADFDGPVYMRLARLATPVFEGDMVKPFVLGKANVLREGKDVAIFATGLMVNESLMAAEALAKDGIDAAVINVHTIKPIDAECVTAWAEKCGKVITVEEHSVIGGLGDAVADVLMGKVNCKFHKIGVNDQFGQSGKAADVLREYGLTADQIAATIKANI
;
A
#
# COMPACT_ATOMS: atom_id res chain seq x y z
N THR A 1 1.21 12.56 14.44
CA THR A 1 -0.25 12.72 14.41
C THR A 1 -0.89 11.62 13.57
N PHE A 2 -2.21 11.46 13.66
CA PHE A 2 -2.97 10.53 12.81
C PHE A 2 -2.95 10.99 11.36
N ALA A 3 -2.95 10.03 10.45
CA ALA A 3 -2.97 10.28 9.02
C ALA A 3 -4.15 11.18 8.59
N MET A 4 -5.34 10.96 9.15
CA MET A 4 -6.53 11.77 8.86
C MET A 4 -6.29 13.26 9.15
N PHE A 5 -5.60 13.58 10.23
CA PHE A 5 -5.37 14.98 10.60
C PHE A 5 -4.15 15.59 9.90
N ALA A 6 -3.17 14.79 9.52
CA ALA A 6 -2.08 15.24 8.66
C ALA A 6 -2.58 15.45 7.21
N ALA A 7 -3.06 14.37 6.59
CA ALA A 7 -3.43 14.39 5.17
C ALA A 7 -4.75 15.14 4.90
N GLY A 8 -5.73 15.04 5.78
CA GLY A 8 -7.03 15.70 5.61
C GLY A 8 -7.02 17.15 6.08
N ARG A 9 -6.90 17.36 7.40
CA ARG A 9 -7.03 18.71 8.00
C ARG A 9 -5.92 19.68 7.58
N ALA A 10 -4.67 19.23 7.50
CA ALA A 10 -3.53 20.06 7.15
C ALA A 10 -3.15 20.01 5.65
N TYR A 11 -4.04 19.45 4.79
CA TYR A 11 -3.75 19.23 3.37
C TYR A 11 -3.27 20.48 2.64
N GLU A 12 -3.96 21.61 2.85
CA GLU A 12 -3.62 22.88 2.19
C GLU A 12 -2.23 23.37 2.62
N GLN A 13 -1.89 23.30 3.92
CA GLN A 13 -0.59 23.66 4.43
C GLN A 13 0.52 22.75 3.90
N ILE A 14 0.26 21.44 3.80
CA ILE A 14 1.21 20.51 3.19
C ILE A 14 1.43 20.87 1.72
N ARG A 15 0.36 21.14 0.98
CA ARG A 15 0.45 21.51 -0.42
C ARG A 15 1.19 22.84 -0.63
N ASN A 16 0.80 23.89 0.05
CA ASN A 16 1.27 25.23 -0.23
C ASN A 16 2.53 25.62 0.56
N SER A 17 2.67 25.13 1.80
CA SER A 17 3.78 25.53 2.66
C SER A 17 4.91 24.52 2.73
N VAL A 18 4.71 23.30 2.23
CA VAL A 18 5.74 22.26 2.19
C VAL A 18 6.08 21.87 0.75
N ALA A 19 5.10 21.42 -0.02
CA ALA A 19 5.37 20.85 -1.34
C ALA A 19 5.63 21.91 -2.42
N TYR A 20 4.83 22.98 -2.46
CA TYR A 20 4.99 24.05 -3.47
C TYR A 20 6.37 24.72 -3.46
N PRO A 21 6.94 25.11 -2.28
CA PRO A 21 8.31 25.61 -2.20
C PRO A 21 9.37 24.50 -2.20
N HIS A 22 8.97 23.23 -2.31
CA HIS A 22 9.85 22.04 -2.30
C HIS A 22 10.72 21.95 -1.03
N PHE A 23 10.14 22.22 0.13
CA PHE A 23 10.88 22.17 1.39
C PHE A 23 11.19 20.72 1.80
N ASN A 24 12.35 20.56 2.42
CA ASN A 24 12.84 19.28 2.94
C ASN A 24 12.12 18.90 4.23
N VAL A 25 10.81 18.56 4.13
CA VAL A 25 9.94 18.20 5.27
C VAL A 25 9.44 16.77 5.12
N LYS A 26 9.53 15.98 6.20
CA LYS A 26 9.06 14.59 6.27
C LYS A 26 7.80 14.52 7.14
N ILE A 27 6.68 14.19 6.53
CA ILE A 27 5.38 14.05 7.20
C ILE A 27 5.17 12.56 7.45
N CYS A 28 5.51 12.10 8.66
CA CYS A 28 5.34 10.71 9.07
C CYS A 28 4.04 10.61 9.89
N ALA A 29 2.99 10.09 9.28
CA ALA A 29 1.66 10.01 9.87
C ALA A 29 1.29 8.57 10.22
N THR A 30 0.76 8.36 11.42
CA THR A 30 0.34 7.06 11.95
C THR A 30 -1.17 6.90 11.87
N HIS A 31 -1.67 5.71 12.19
CA HIS A 31 -3.10 5.43 12.28
C HIS A 31 -3.83 5.64 10.94
N ALA A 32 -3.21 5.23 9.85
CA ALA A 32 -3.86 5.20 8.55
C ALA A 32 -4.68 3.92 8.36
N GLY A 33 -5.69 3.98 7.50
CA GLY A 33 -6.53 2.84 7.15
C GLY A 33 -7.69 2.60 8.11
N VAL A 34 -8.44 1.53 7.86
CA VAL A 34 -9.60 1.13 8.67
C VAL A 34 -9.22 0.39 9.94
N SER A 35 -8.00 -0.17 10.02
CA SER A 35 -7.47 -0.88 11.19
C SER A 35 -7.16 0.02 12.38
N VAL A 36 -7.40 1.33 12.27
CA VAL A 36 -7.50 2.23 13.43
C VAL A 36 -8.54 1.69 14.43
N GLY A 37 -9.58 1.06 13.93
CA GLY A 37 -10.49 0.25 14.74
C GLY A 37 -11.55 1.07 15.47
N GLU A 38 -11.48 1.08 16.80
CA GLU A 38 -12.55 1.60 17.67
C GLU A 38 -12.83 3.09 17.48
N ASP A 39 -11.82 3.89 17.11
CA ASP A 39 -11.98 5.33 16.84
C ASP A 39 -12.93 5.61 15.65
N GLY A 40 -13.10 4.63 14.77
CA GLY A 40 -14.10 4.65 13.72
C GLY A 40 -13.82 5.61 12.57
N GLY A 41 -14.79 5.76 11.68
CA GLY A 41 -14.68 6.45 10.39
C GLY A 41 -14.24 7.93 10.47
N SER A 42 -14.40 8.60 11.61
CA SER A 42 -13.92 9.98 11.78
C SER A 42 -12.39 10.08 11.94
N HIS A 43 -11.72 8.99 12.31
CA HIS A 43 -10.27 8.91 12.54
C HIS A 43 -9.56 8.00 11.53
N GLN A 44 -10.28 7.05 10.95
CA GLN A 44 -9.80 6.17 9.90
C GLN A 44 -9.51 6.98 8.64
N CYS A 45 -8.27 6.93 8.15
CA CYS A 45 -7.85 7.63 6.95
C CYS A 45 -7.68 6.64 5.80
N ILE A 46 -8.61 6.67 4.87
CA ILE A 46 -8.62 5.81 3.68
C ILE A 46 -8.38 6.61 2.39
N GLU A 47 -8.02 7.88 2.50
CA GLU A 47 -7.83 8.82 1.39
C GLU A 47 -6.41 9.39 1.31
N ASP A 48 -5.57 9.15 2.30
CA ASP A 48 -4.26 9.80 2.45
C ASP A 48 -3.29 9.53 1.31
N LEU A 49 -3.24 8.29 0.80
CA LEU A 49 -2.41 7.99 -0.36
C LEU A 49 -2.86 8.76 -1.61
N ALA A 50 -4.17 8.84 -1.85
CA ALA A 50 -4.73 9.61 -2.97
C ALA A 50 -4.38 11.10 -2.84
N LEU A 51 -4.63 11.69 -1.67
CA LEU A 51 -4.37 13.10 -1.39
C LEU A 51 -2.88 13.46 -1.54
N MET A 52 -1.99 12.61 -1.03
CA MET A 52 -0.55 12.89 -1.09
C MET A 52 0.04 12.59 -2.48
N ARG A 53 -0.47 11.57 -3.18
CA ARG A 53 -0.02 11.27 -4.55
C ARG A 53 -0.31 12.39 -5.54
N VAL A 54 -1.43 13.08 -5.41
CA VAL A 54 -1.81 14.16 -6.34
C VAL A 54 -0.95 15.41 -6.17
N ILE A 55 -0.29 15.61 -5.03
CA ILE A 55 0.57 16.77 -4.80
C ILE A 55 1.84 16.68 -5.66
N PRO A 56 2.14 17.68 -6.53
CA PRO A 56 3.38 17.71 -7.30
C PRO A 56 4.64 17.66 -6.41
N GLY A 57 5.63 16.85 -6.80
CA GLY A 57 6.90 16.74 -6.10
C GLY A 57 6.88 15.96 -4.78
N MET A 58 5.70 15.60 -4.24
CA MET A 58 5.59 14.79 -3.03
C MET A 58 6.03 13.34 -3.29
N THR A 59 6.91 12.82 -2.44
CA THR A 59 7.23 11.40 -2.37
C THR A 59 6.30 10.71 -1.37
N VAL A 60 5.78 9.52 -1.70
CA VAL A 60 4.78 8.82 -0.87
C VAL A 60 5.24 7.40 -0.56
N LEU A 61 5.36 7.09 0.73
CA LEU A 61 5.84 5.82 1.27
C LEU A 61 4.78 5.16 2.15
N CYS A 62 4.75 3.83 2.13
CA CYS A 62 3.92 3.02 3.02
C CYS A 62 4.67 1.70 3.35
N PRO A 63 5.58 1.72 4.33
CA PRO A 63 6.36 0.53 4.72
C PRO A 63 5.47 -0.58 5.29
N ALA A 64 5.87 -1.83 5.06
CA ALA A 64 5.09 -3.02 5.43
C ALA A 64 5.30 -3.45 6.89
N ASP A 65 6.50 -3.24 7.43
CA ASP A 65 6.86 -3.65 8.80
C ASP A 65 7.78 -2.65 9.50
N ALA A 66 8.17 -2.97 10.74
CA ALA A 66 9.03 -2.12 11.55
C ALA A 66 10.46 -1.99 10.99
N ASN A 67 11.02 -3.06 10.40
CA ASN A 67 12.34 -3.04 9.79
C ASN A 67 12.36 -2.13 8.55
N GLU A 68 11.35 -2.25 7.71
CA GLU A 68 11.20 -1.41 6.53
C GLU A 68 10.90 0.05 6.91
N ALA A 69 10.06 0.29 7.93
CA ALA A 69 9.81 1.63 8.46
C ALA A 69 11.08 2.30 8.99
N LYS A 70 11.94 1.56 9.68
CA LYS A 70 13.26 2.04 10.13
C LYS A 70 14.17 2.36 8.95
N ALA A 71 14.26 1.47 7.97
CA ALA A 71 15.09 1.67 6.79
C ALA A 71 14.58 2.85 5.94
N ALA A 72 13.26 2.96 5.75
CA ALA A 72 12.64 4.10 5.08
C ALA A 72 12.92 5.42 5.80
N THR A 73 12.84 5.45 7.15
CA THR A 73 13.14 6.65 7.95
C THR A 73 14.58 7.12 7.73
N MET A 74 15.55 6.19 7.73
CA MET A 74 16.95 6.53 7.46
C MET A 74 17.13 7.04 6.03
N ALA A 75 16.52 6.39 5.04
CA ALA A 75 16.63 6.80 3.65
C ALA A 75 16.03 8.19 3.39
N ILE A 76 14.86 8.50 3.98
CA ILE A 76 14.25 9.82 3.79
C ILE A 76 14.93 10.93 4.58
N ALA A 77 15.69 10.61 5.63
CA ALA A 77 16.50 11.61 6.33
C ALA A 77 17.54 12.26 5.43
N ASP A 78 18.14 11.48 4.52
CA ASP A 78 19.13 11.94 3.56
C ASP A 78 18.52 12.40 2.22
N PHE A 79 17.24 12.16 1.99
CA PHE A 79 16.52 12.57 0.78
C PHE A 79 16.13 14.05 0.86
N ASP A 80 16.46 14.83 -0.16
CA ASP A 80 16.06 16.24 -0.25
C ASP A 80 14.70 16.38 -0.96
N GLY A 81 13.73 16.96 -0.25
CA GLY A 81 12.37 17.17 -0.76
C GLY A 81 11.26 16.69 0.19
N PRO A 82 10.01 17.00 -0.15
CA PRO A 82 8.85 16.65 0.66
C PRO A 82 8.53 15.16 0.58
N VAL A 83 8.30 14.55 1.76
CA VAL A 83 7.93 13.13 1.86
C VAL A 83 6.73 12.97 2.76
N TYR A 84 5.79 12.16 2.34
CA TYR A 84 4.73 11.59 3.18
C TYR A 84 5.01 10.11 3.42
N MET A 85 5.14 9.72 4.69
CA MET A 85 5.28 8.32 5.09
C MET A 85 4.07 7.89 5.91
N ARG A 86 3.35 6.92 5.39
CA ARG A 86 2.13 6.34 5.96
C ARG A 86 2.48 5.18 6.87
N LEU A 87 1.99 5.21 8.11
CA LEU A 87 2.20 4.15 9.10
C LEU A 87 0.86 3.65 9.65
N ALA A 88 0.76 2.35 9.89
CA ALA A 88 -0.40 1.74 10.51
C ALA A 88 -0.47 2.02 12.02
N ARG A 89 -1.62 1.72 12.65
CA ARG A 89 -1.78 1.63 14.11
C ARG A 89 -1.35 0.25 14.63
N LEU A 90 -1.76 -0.81 13.91
CA LEU A 90 -1.49 -2.17 14.31
C LEU A 90 -0.01 -2.51 14.17
N ALA A 91 0.48 -3.30 15.12
CA ALA A 91 1.75 -4.00 14.94
C ALA A 91 1.59 -5.03 13.80
N THR A 92 2.50 -4.99 12.84
CA THR A 92 2.63 -6.00 11.80
C THR A 92 3.70 -7.00 12.18
N PRO A 93 3.62 -8.27 11.73
CA PRO A 93 4.74 -9.19 11.83
C PRO A 93 6.00 -8.57 11.20
N VAL A 94 7.12 -8.73 11.88
CA VAL A 94 8.42 -8.25 11.38
C VAL A 94 9.00 -9.32 10.45
N PHE A 95 9.36 -8.93 9.25
CA PHE A 95 9.95 -9.85 8.28
C PHE A 95 11.36 -10.25 8.70
N GLU A 96 11.69 -11.54 8.48
CA GLU A 96 12.97 -12.15 8.83
C GLU A 96 13.57 -12.91 7.64
N GLY A 97 14.85 -13.24 7.74
CA GLY A 97 15.56 -14.05 6.75
C GLY A 97 15.49 -13.42 5.34
N ASP A 98 15.15 -14.23 4.34
CA ASP A 98 15.12 -13.83 2.93
C ASP A 98 14.02 -12.83 2.58
N MET A 99 13.06 -12.61 3.46
CA MET A 99 12.05 -11.56 3.29
C MET A 99 12.55 -10.17 3.64
N VAL A 100 13.65 -10.03 4.36
CA VAL A 100 14.31 -8.75 4.62
C VAL A 100 15.04 -8.30 3.37
N LYS A 101 14.46 -7.33 2.67
CA LYS A 101 15.05 -6.77 1.44
C LYS A 101 15.63 -5.38 1.72
N PRO A 102 16.67 -4.97 0.98
CA PRO A 102 17.16 -3.59 1.03
C PRO A 102 16.04 -2.60 0.69
N PHE A 103 15.90 -1.55 1.50
CA PHE A 103 15.01 -0.44 1.17
C PHE A 103 15.71 0.49 0.17
N VAL A 104 15.12 0.63 -1.01
CA VAL A 104 15.56 1.58 -2.03
C VAL A 104 14.36 2.42 -2.46
N LEU A 105 14.39 3.71 -2.18
CA LEU A 105 13.31 4.63 -2.52
C LEU A 105 12.99 4.55 -4.02
N GLY A 106 11.71 4.39 -4.35
CA GLY A 106 11.25 4.26 -5.73
C GLY A 106 11.35 2.85 -6.31
N LYS A 107 11.78 1.86 -5.53
CA LYS A 107 11.78 0.45 -5.93
C LYS A 107 10.73 -0.34 -5.14
N ALA A 108 10.37 -1.51 -5.68
CA ALA A 108 9.48 -2.47 -5.03
C ALA A 108 10.27 -3.73 -4.66
N ASN A 109 9.81 -4.46 -3.65
CA ASN A 109 10.46 -5.68 -3.16
C ASN A 109 9.61 -6.91 -3.49
N VAL A 110 10.16 -7.87 -4.24
CA VAL A 110 9.54 -9.18 -4.46
C VAL A 110 9.79 -10.03 -3.22
N LEU A 111 8.73 -10.32 -2.48
CA LEU A 111 8.79 -11.13 -1.26
C LEU A 111 8.46 -12.60 -1.52
N ARG A 112 7.64 -12.87 -2.53
CA ARG A 112 7.31 -14.21 -2.98
C ARG A 112 7.26 -14.24 -4.50
N GLU A 113 7.97 -15.17 -5.10
CA GLU A 113 7.87 -15.48 -6.53
C GLU A 113 6.57 -16.23 -6.83
N GLY A 114 6.10 -16.15 -8.07
CA GLY A 114 4.93 -16.84 -8.58
C GLY A 114 4.75 -16.60 -10.08
N LYS A 115 3.77 -17.27 -10.69
CA LYS A 115 3.56 -17.19 -12.15
C LYS A 115 2.09 -17.02 -12.58
N ASP A 116 1.14 -17.30 -11.68
CA ASP A 116 -0.28 -17.35 -12.06
C ASP A 116 -1.00 -16.02 -11.83
N VAL A 117 -0.55 -15.24 -10.83
CA VAL A 117 -1.07 -13.92 -10.48
C VAL A 117 -0.02 -13.09 -9.77
N ALA A 118 0.10 -11.80 -10.08
CA ALA A 118 0.94 -10.83 -9.36
C ALA A 118 0.08 -10.03 -8.38
N ILE A 119 0.40 -10.11 -7.09
CA ILE A 119 -0.24 -9.35 -6.02
C ILE A 119 0.68 -8.21 -5.64
N PHE A 120 0.30 -6.97 -5.94
CA PHE A 120 0.97 -5.77 -5.49
C PHE A 120 0.29 -5.27 -4.21
N ALA A 121 1.00 -5.24 -3.11
CA ALA A 121 0.47 -4.86 -1.82
C ALA A 121 1.34 -3.76 -1.17
N THR A 122 0.76 -3.03 -0.22
CA THR A 122 1.49 -1.98 0.51
C THR A 122 1.09 -1.96 1.98
N GLY A 123 2.03 -1.54 2.84
CA GLY A 123 1.80 -1.43 4.28
C GLY A 123 1.35 -2.75 4.92
N LEU A 124 0.39 -2.68 5.83
CA LEU A 124 -0.18 -3.83 6.55
C LEU A 124 -0.67 -4.94 5.62
N MET A 125 -1.17 -4.58 4.43
CA MET A 125 -1.72 -5.55 3.48
C MET A 125 -0.67 -6.46 2.84
N VAL A 126 0.61 -6.17 2.98
CA VAL A 126 1.69 -7.05 2.50
C VAL A 126 1.67 -8.39 3.23
N ASN A 127 1.56 -8.37 4.57
CA ASN A 127 1.45 -9.60 5.36
C ASN A 127 0.17 -10.39 5.03
N GLU A 128 -0.97 -9.72 4.94
CA GLU A 128 -2.23 -10.36 4.56
C GLU A 128 -2.15 -11.00 3.17
N SER A 129 -1.45 -10.35 2.23
CA SER A 129 -1.21 -10.88 0.88
C SER A 129 -0.29 -12.09 0.86
N LEU A 130 0.74 -12.13 1.71
CA LEU A 130 1.61 -13.30 1.87
C LEU A 130 0.82 -14.50 2.39
N MET A 131 0.01 -14.32 3.43
CA MET A 131 -0.87 -15.37 3.97
C MET A 131 -1.92 -15.81 2.94
N ALA A 132 -2.47 -14.87 2.16
CA ALA A 132 -3.39 -15.20 1.07
C ALA A 132 -2.70 -16.03 -0.02
N ALA A 133 -1.46 -15.71 -0.39
CA ALA A 133 -0.67 -16.47 -1.37
C ALA A 133 -0.36 -17.89 -0.89
N GLU A 134 -0.11 -18.09 0.42
CA GLU A 134 0.02 -19.43 1.01
C GLU A 134 -1.28 -20.24 0.93
N ALA A 135 -2.43 -19.59 1.15
CA ALA A 135 -3.73 -20.22 1.01
C ALA A 135 -4.02 -20.61 -0.46
N LEU A 136 -3.71 -19.70 -1.40
CA LEU A 136 -3.85 -19.94 -2.84
C LEU A 136 -2.97 -21.11 -3.33
N ALA A 137 -1.76 -21.23 -2.78
CA ALA A 137 -0.85 -22.32 -3.14
C ALA A 137 -1.41 -23.71 -2.81
N LYS A 138 -2.21 -23.85 -1.74
CA LYS A 138 -2.91 -25.10 -1.39
C LYS A 138 -3.95 -25.50 -2.45
N ASP A 139 -4.46 -24.52 -3.18
CA ASP A 139 -5.41 -24.72 -4.29
C ASP A 139 -4.71 -24.76 -5.66
N GLY A 140 -3.38 -24.85 -5.69
CA GLY A 140 -2.59 -24.96 -6.92
C GLY A 140 -2.37 -23.64 -7.65
N ILE A 141 -2.65 -22.48 -7.02
CA ILE A 141 -2.44 -21.16 -7.62
C ILE A 141 -1.13 -20.57 -7.08
N ASP A 142 -0.17 -20.36 -7.98
CA ASP A 142 1.17 -19.85 -7.65
C ASP A 142 1.20 -18.32 -7.77
N ALA A 143 0.91 -17.64 -6.67
CA ALA A 143 0.83 -16.18 -6.59
C ALA A 143 2.17 -15.55 -6.23
N ALA A 144 2.61 -14.54 -6.98
CA ALA A 144 3.70 -13.65 -6.59
C ALA A 144 3.18 -12.57 -5.64
N VAL A 145 4.01 -12.15 -4.67
CA VAL A 145 3.70 -11.03 -3.77
C VAL A 145 4.81 -9.99 -3.86
N ILE A 146 4.42 -8.79 -4.26
CA ILE A 146 5.31 -7.64 -4.47
C ILE A 146 4.93 -6.55 -3.47
N ASN A 147 5.84 -6.23 -2.59
CA ASN A 147 5.70 -5.11 -1.65
C ASN A 147 6.04 -3.79 -2.36
N VAL A 148 5.05 -2.94 -2.53
CA VAL A 148 5.19 -1.59 -3.10
C VAL A 148 5.26 -0.58 -1.94
N HIS A 149 6.40 -0.51 -1.27
CA HIS A 149 6.62 0.42 -0.15
C HIS A 149 6.76 1.88 -0.60
N THR A 150 7.10 2.13 -1.86
CA THR A 150 7.13 3.47 -2.46
C THR A 150 6.04 3.57 -3.52
N ILE A 151 5.00 4.35 -3.24
CA ILE A 151 3.84 4.50 -4.12
C ILE A 151 4.05 5.64 -5.12
N LYS A 152 4.85 6.64 -4.73
CA LYS A 152 5.29 7.72 -5.61
C LYS A 152 6.72 8.16 -5.26
N PRO A 153 7.68 8.06 -6.22
CA PRO A 153 7.53 7.44 -7.53
C PRO A 153 7.34 5.93 -7.42
N ILE A 154 6.47 5.36 -8.26
CA ILE A 154 6.27 3.89 -8.30
C ILE A 154 7.34 3.22 -9.15
N ASP A 155 7.73 1.98 -8.80
CA ASP A 155 8.62 1.15 -9.61
C ASP A 155 7.92 0.59 -10.85
N ALA A 156 7.85 1.42 -11.90
CA ALA A 156 7.17 1.08 -13.13
C ALA A 156 7.78 -0.14 -13.86
N GLU A 157 9.10 -0.35 -13.72
CA GLU A 157 9.79 -1.50 -14.31
C GLU A 157 9.34 -2.81 -13.64
N CYS A 158 9.33 -2.84 -12.31
CA CYS A 158 8.88 -4.00 -11.53
C CYS A 158 7.39 -4.29 -11.80
N VAL A 159 6.55 -3.26 -11.78
CA VAL A 159 5.11 -3.40 -12.05
C VAL A 159 4.87 -3.99 -13.44
N THR A 160 5.53 -3.46 -14.47
CA THR A 160 5.40 -3.94 -15.85
C THR A 160 5.86 -5.38 -15.99
N ALA A 161 7.06 -5.70 -15.48
CA ALA A 161 7.64 -7.05 -15.61
C ALA A 161 6.76 -8.13 -14.96
N TRP A 162 6.22 -7.87 -13.76
CA TRP A 162 5.35 -8.83 -13.08
C TRP A 162 3.96 -8.94 -13.71
N ALA A 163 3.42 -7.85 -14.23
CA ALA A 163 2.17 -7.88 -14.97
C ALA A 163 2.28 -8.68 -16.28
N GLU A 164 3.39 -8.53 -17.01
CA GLU A 164 3.67 -9.32 -18.22
C GLU A 164 3.87 -10.82 -17.90
N LYS A 165 4.65 -11.11 -16.83
CA LYS A 165 4.94 -12.47 -16.40
C LYS A 165 3.68 -13.25 -16.02
N CYS A 166 2.77 -12.63 -15.26
CA CYS A 166 1.60 -13.32 -14.70
C CYS A 166 0.32 -13.14 -15.53
N GLY A 167 0.20 -12.09 -16.33
CA GLY A 167 -1.00 -11.76 -17.10
C GLY A 167 -2.24 -11.43 -16.26
N LYS A 168 -2.13 -11.48 -14.94
CA LYS A 168 -3.17 -11.21 -13.95
C LYS A 168 -2.58 -10.41 -12.81
N VAL A 169 -3.17 -9.28 -12.49
CA VAL A 169 -2.70 -8.31 -11.52
C VAL A 169 -3.78 -8.03 -10.50
N ILE A 170 -3.42 -8.15 -9.24
CA ILE A 170 -4.25 -7.78 -8.10
C ILE A 170 -3.49 -6.72 -7.30
N THR A 171 -4.16 -5.65 -6.91
CA THR A 171 -3.62 -4.70 -5.92
C THR A 171 -4.36 -4.84 -4.60
N VAL A 172 -3.63 -4.74 -3.49
CA VAL A 172 -4.20 -4.87 -2.14
C VAL A 172 -3.73 -3.70 -1.27
N GLU A 173 -4.68 -2.92 -0.80
CA GLU A 173 -4.41 -1.72 0.00
C GLU A 173 -5.48 -1.50 1.07
N GLU A 174 -5.07 -1.10 2.25
CA GLU A 174 -5.97 -0.66 3.33
C GLU A 174 -6.31 0.84 3.14
N HIS A 175 -6.91 1.14 1.99
CA HIS A 175 -7.20 2.48 1.50
C HIS A 175 -8.39 2.40 0.53
N SER A 176 -9.01 3.51 0.19
CA SER A 176 -9.98 3.54 -0.90
C SER A 176 -9.36 2.98 -2.18
N VAL A 177 -10.12 2.20 -2.93
CA VAL A 177 -9.70 1.72 -4.26
C VAL A 177 -9.56 2.86 -5.28
N ILE A 178 -9.96 4.09 -4.90
CA ILE A 178 -9.88 5.30 -5.72
C ILE A 178 -8.64 6.10 -5.30
N GLY A 179 -7.72 6.32 -6.23
CA GLY A 179 -6.57 7.20 -6.07
C GLY A 179 -5.34 6.61 -5.35
N GLY A 180 -5.46 5.39 -4.76
CA GLY A 180 -4.38 4.75 -3.99
C GLY A 180 -3.37 3.96 -4.83
N LEU A 181 -2.90 2.83 -4.27
CA LEU A 181 -1.97 1.92 -4.92
C LEU A 181 -2.54 1.34 -6.21
N GLY A 182 -3.81 0.94 -6.20
CA GLY A 182 -4.46 0.35 -7.37
C GLY A 182 -4.41 1.27 -8.58
N ASP A 183 -4.67 2.56 -8.40
CA ASP A 183 -4.58 3.53 -9.48
C ASP A 183 -3.13 3.80 -9.90
N ALA A 184 -2.18 3.82 -8.96
CA ALA A 184 -0.76 3.96 -9.30
C ALA A 184 -0.25 2.82 -10.17
N VAL A 185 -0.66 1.58 -9.88
CA VAL A 185 -0.34 0.40 -10.69
C VAL A 185 -1.05 0.45 -12.05
N ALA A 186 -2.36 0.78 -12.06
CA ALA A 186 -3.13 0.89 -13.30
C ALA A 186 -2.55 1.95 -14.26
N ASP A 187 -2.12 3.11 -13.75
CA ASP A 187 -1.49 4.18 -14.56
C ASP A 187 -0.22 3.68 -15.26
N VAL A 188 0.56 2.80 -14.62
CA VAL A 188 1.76 2.18 -15.24
C VAL A 188 1.38 1.23 -16.36
N LEU A 189 0.34 0.43 -16.17
CA LEU A 189 -0.03 -0.67 -17.07
C LEU A 189 -0.88 -0.24 -18.25
N MET A 190 -1.64 0.85 -18.11
CA MET A 190 -2.60 1.29 -19.12
C MET A 190 -1.92 1.54 -20.47
N GLY A 191 -2.40 0.86 -21.50
CA GLY A 191 -1.88 0.95 -22.86
C GLY A 191 -0.51 0.29 -23.09
N LYS A 192 0.07 -0.35 -22.06
CA LYS A 192 1.38 -1.03 -22.16
C LYS A 192 1.27 -2.54 -22.01
N VAL A 193 0.47 -3.01 -21.05
CA VAL A 193 0.35 -4.44 -20.73
C VAL A 193 -1.11 -4.85 -20.82
N ASN A 194 -1.38 -5.94 -21.56
CA ASN A 194 -2.70 -6.54 -21.59
C ASN A 194 -2.79 -7.60 -20.48
N CYS A 195 -3.43 -7.25 -19.37
CA CYS A 195 -3.61 -8.14 -18.22
C CYS A 195 -5.01 -8.01 -17.64
N LYS A 196 -5.47 -9.05 -16.94
CA LYS A 196 -6.63 -8.91 -16.05
C LYS A 196 -6.18 -8.09 -14.83
N PHE A 197 -6.99 -7.13 -14.42
CA PHE A 197 -6.67 -6.23 -13.32
C PHE A 197 -7.83 -6.12 -12.34
N HIS A 198 -7.55 -6.30 -11.04
CA HIS A 198 -8.54 -6.13 -9.98
C HIS A 198 -7.93 -5.44 -8.76
N LYS A 199 -8.70 -4.56 -8.12
CA LYS A 199 -8.30 -3.83 -6.91
C LYS A 199 -9.01 -4.41 -5.69
N ILE A 200 -8.28 -4.67 -4.62
CA ILE A 200 -8.80 -5.01 -3.30
C ILE A 200 -8.46 -3.87 -2.35
N GLY A 201 -9.49 -3.28 -1.76
CA GLY A 201 -9.39 -2.14 -0.85
C GLY A 201 -10.79 -1.75 -0.36
N VAL A 202 -10.92 -0.56 0.19
CA VAL A 202 -12.22 -0.02 0.64
C VAL A 202 -12.99 0.52 -0.57
N ASN A 203 -14.15 -0.07 -0.83
CA ASN A 203 -14.97 0.20 -2.02
C ASN A 203 -15.95 1.36 -1.78
N ASP A 204 -15.47 2.59 -1.95
CA ASP A 204 -16.25 3.84 -1.94
C ASP A 204 -17.28 3.92 -0.78
N GLN A 205 -16.79 3.65 0.42
CA GLN A 205 -17.58 3.70 1.65
C GLN A 205 -16.73 4.20 2.81
N PHE A 206 -17.36 4.86 3.78
CA PHE A 206 -16.66 5.28 5.00
C PHE A 206 -16.33 4.09 5.89
N GLY A 207 -15.33 4.29 6.76
CA GLY A 207 -15.00 3.34 7.81
C GLY A 207 -16.05 3.31 8.92
N GLN A 208 -15.89 2.34 9.84
CA GLN A 208 -16.79 2.18 11.00
C GLN A 208 -16.01 1.76 12.24
N SER A 209 -16.60 1.99 13.41
CA SER A 209 -16.01 1.56 14.70
C SER A 209 -16.12 0.06 14.88
N GLY A 210 -15.08 -0.55 15.40
CA GLY A 210 -15.03 -1.97 15.73
C GLY A 210 -13.62 -2.37 16.14
N LYS A 211 -13.44 -3.62 16.57
CA LYS A 211 -12.09 -4.14 16.75
C LYS A 211 -11.39 -4.21 15.41
N ALA A 212 -10.12 -3.84 15.36
CA ALA A 212 -9.37 -3.74 14.10
C ALA A 212 -9.48 -4.98 13.20
N ALA A 213 -9.40 -6.19 13.77
CA ALA A 213 -9.53 -7.43 13.01
C ALA A 213 -10.94 -7.63 12.43
N ASP A 214 -11.99 -7.25 13.18
CA ASP A 214 -13.37 -7.36 12.72
C ASP A 214 -13.65 -6.33 11.61
N VAL A 215 -13.07 -5.12 11.74
CA VAL A 215 -13.16 -4.08 10.70
C VAL A 215 -12.44 -4.52 9.44
N LEU A 216 -11.21 -5.05 9.52
CA LEU A 216 -10.51 -5.59 8.34
C LEU A 216 -11.35 -6.66 7.64
N ARG A 217 -12.01 -7.54 8.41
CA ARG A 217 -12.90 -8.58 7.87
C ARG A 217 -14.14 -7.98 7.19
N GLU A 218 -14.74 -6.95 7.76
CA GLU A 218 -15.90 -6.27 7.18
C GLU A 218 -15.60 -5.70 5.78
N TYR A 219 -14.38 -5.17 5.60
CA TYR A 219 -13.94 -4.60 4.31
C TYR A 219 -13.28 -5.62 3.37
N GLY A 220 -13.29 -6.91 3.70
CA GLY A 220 -12.71 -7.95 2.83
C GLY A 220 -11.19 -7.96 2.77
N LEU A 221 -10.53 -7.43 3.81
CA LEU A 221 -9.08 -7.21 3.86
C LEU A 221 -8.32 -8.25 4.67
N THR A 222 -8.96 -9.35 5.07
CA THR A 222 -8.27 -10.48 5.71
C THR A 222 -7.74 -11.48 4.67
N ALA A 223 -6.69 -12.21 5.00
CA ALA A 223 -6.00 -13.11 4.07
C ALA A 223 -6.91 -14.13 3.39
N ASP A 224 -7.87 -14.72 4.13
CA ASP A 224 -8.84 -15.66 3.61
C ASP A 224 -9.78 -15.01 2.58
N GLN A 225 -10.23 -13.77 2.84
CA GLN A 225 -11.10 -13.02 1.93
C GLN A 225 -10.34 -12.51 0.70
N ILE A 226 -9.09 -12.06 0.87
CA ILE A 226 -8.19 -11.71 -0.23
C ILE A 226 -7.99 -12.91 -1.15
N ALA A 227 -7.68 -14.09 -0.59
CA ALA A 227 -7.53 -15.31 -1.38
C ALA A 227 -8.82 -15.69 -2.13
N ALA A 228 -9.98 -15.57 -1.48
CA ALA A 228 -11.28 -15.84 -2.10
C ALA A 228 -11.57 -14.85 -3.25
N THR A 229 -11.31 -13.56 -3.05
CA THR A 229 -11.49 -12.52 -4.08
C THR A 229 -10.55 -12.77 -5.27
N ILE A 230 -9.30 -13.14 -5.02
CA ILE A 230 -8.34 -13.47 -6.08
C ILE A 230 -8.86 -14.63 -6.90
N LYS A 231 -9.29 -15.75 -6.30
CA LYS A 231 -9.85 -16.92 -7.01
C LYS A 231 -11.03 -16.56 -7.91
N ALA A 232 -11.86 -15.63 -7.49
CA ALA A 232 -13.03 -15.21 -8.25
C ALA A 232 -12.70 -14.31 -9.45
N ASN A 233 -11.48 -13.72 -9.49
CA ASN A 233 -11.11 -12.70 -10.49
C ASN A 233 -9.94 -13.09 -11.41
N ILE A 234 -9.38 -14.30 -11.27
CA ILE A 234 -8.25 -14.77 -12.10
C ILE A 234 -8.59 -15.76 -13.21
#